data_0d52058c939a72decf29ae7167371a0f
#
_entry.id   0d52058c939a72decf29ae7167371a0f
#
_cell.length_a   1.000
_cell.length_b   1.000
_cell.length_c   1.000
_cell.angle_alpha   90.00
_cell.angle_beta   90.00
_cell.angle_gamma   90.00
#
_symmetry.space_group_name_H-M   'P 1'
#
loop_
_entity.id
_entity.type
_entity.pdbx_description
1 polymer ?
#
loop_
_entity_poly.entity_id
_entity_poly.type
_entity_poly.pdbx_seq_one_letter_code
_entity_poly.pdbx_strand_id
1 'polypeptide(L)'
;MRGLLKLIQCEMRKLKRKHFVSFVVFAALLFPIPFTALVLAGSVGNFTGFEAVFGLLVTMGMPIMLPAALGIIGAMLFFMERDHDTLKNLRVLPVSPLKIVTAKIAVLYILGLVFALATMLSSMAGGLIAGSELSNMGENIGIAVITALLYTTSILPVVIAIVGFNRSYIFSIILTFFYTMFDYMLAYGGMFATTDPVMKLLTNIMPAPIIYRWQASMFAEAG
;
A
#
# COMPACT_ATOMS: atom_id res chain seq x y z
N MET A 1 1.58 -9.09 26.19
CA MET A 1 2.00 -7.95 25.37
C MET A 1 3.51 -7.88 25.09
N ARG A 2 4.41 -8.03 26.08
CA ARG A 2 5.87 -7.97 25.87
C ARG A 2 6.43 -8.98 24.83
N GLY A 3 5.81 -10.17 24.70
CA GLY A 3 6.25 -11.19 23.72
C GLY A 3 5.93 -10.84 22.27
N LEU A 4 4.77 -10.21 21.98
CA LEU A 4 4.37 -9.82 20.63
C LEU A 4 5.25 -8.67 20.11
N LEU A 5 5.54 -7.67 20.95
CA LEU A 5 6.43 -6.56 20.58
C LEU A 5 7.84 -7.04 20.22
N LYS A 6 8.38 -8.02 20.97
CA LYS A 6 9.68 -8.63 20.64
C LYS A 6 9.65 -9.36 19.30
N LEU A 7 8.54 -10.04 18.98
CA LEU A 7 8.37 -10.69 17.67
C LEU A 7 8.32 -9.67 16.53
N ILE A 8 7.54 -8.60 16.68
CA ILE A 8 7.48 -7.51 15.69
C ILE A 8 8.87 -6.90 15.47
N GLN A 9 9.62 -6.61 16.55
CA GLN A 9 10.98 -6.10 16.43
C GLN A 9 11.93 -7.08 15.72
N CYS A 10 11.77 -8.38 15.97
CA CYS A 10 12.55 -9.42 15.30
C CYS A 10 12.26 -9.44 13.79
N GLU A 11 10.98 -9.43 13.40
CA GLU A 11 10.57 -9.39 11.98
C GLU A 11 11.04 -8.12 11.27
N MET A 12 10.92 -6.96 11.93
CA MET A 12 11.44 -5.68 11.41
C MET A 12 12.96 -5.71 11.21
N ARG A 13 13.72 -6.33 12.14
CA ARG A 13 15.18 -6.47 11.98
C ARG A 13 15.56 -7.41 10.84
N LYS A 14 14.79 -8.48 10.61
CA LYS A 14 14.97 -9.36 9.44
C LYS A 14 14.80 -8.58 8.14
N LEU A 15 13.75 -7.77 8.05
CA LEU A 15 13.45 -6.94 6.86
C LEU A 15 14.49 -5.84 6.64
N LYS A 16 14.98 -5.17 7.69
CA LYS A 16 16.00 -4.13 7.58
C LYS A 16 17.27 -4.61 6.88
N ARG A 17 17.58 -5.92 6.97
CA ARG A 17 18.74 -6.53 6.30
C ARG A 17 18.50 -6.81 4.81
N LYS A 18 17.27 -6.62 4.32
CA LYS A 18 16.92 -6.85 2.91
C LYS A 18 16.88 -5.53 2.16
N HIS A 19 17.74 -5.41 1.17
CA HIS A 19 17.84 -4.23 0.30
C HIS A 19 16.50 -3.86 -0.35
N PHE A 20 15.62 -4.85 -0.58
CA PHE A 20 14.30 -4.65 -1.19
C PHE A 20 13.42 -3.71 -0.35
N VAL A 21 13.41 -3.83 0.99
CA VAL A 21 12.60 -2.95 1.85
C VAL A 21 13.11 -1.50 1.78
N SER A 22 14.43 -1.32 1.81
CA SER A 22 15.02 0.01 1.61
C SER A 22 14.69 0.57 0.23
N PHE A 23 14.71 -0.28 -0.80
CA PHE A 23 14.30 0.10 -2.15
C PHE A 23 12.83 0.54 -2.22
N VAL A 24 11.91 -0.17 -1.55
CA VAL A 24 10.48 0.20 -1.50
C VAL A 24 10.27 1.57 -0.83
N VAL A 25 10.94 1.83 0.29
CA VAL A 25 10.87 3.14 0.96
C VAL A 25 11.46 4.25 0.08
N PHE A 26 12.58 3.97 -0.58
CA PHE A 26 13.19 4.90 -1.52
C PHE A 26 12.31 5.15 -2.75
N ALA A 27 11.70 4.11 -3.30
CA ALA A 27 10.72 4.22 -4.36
C ALA A 27 9.51 5.08 -3.95
N ALA A 28 9.02 4.94 -2.70
CA ALA A 28 7.95 5.78 -2.16
C ALA A 28 8.31 7.27 -2.13
N LEU A 29 9.57 7.61 -1.85
CA LEU A 29 10.07 8.99 -1.89
C LEU A 29 10.20 9.53 -3.32
N LEU A 30 10.58 8.69 -4.29
CA LEU A 30 10.74 9.10 -5.68
C LEU A 30 9.43 9.10 -6.47
N PHE A 31 8.46 8.32 -6.03
CA PHE A 31 7.20 8.10 -6.74
C PHE A 31 6.37 9.37 -7.02
N PRO A 32 6.34 10.40 -6.16
CA PRO A 32 5.65 11.65 -6.44
C PRO A 32 6.30 12.50 -7.55
N ILE A 33 7.54 12.25 -7.93
CA ILE A 33 8.27 13.07 -8.92
C ILE A 33 7.53 13.16 -10.27
N PRO A 34 7.08 12.05 -10.89
CA PRO A 34 6.32 12.10 -12.14
C PRO A 34 5.03 12.92 -12.01
N PHE A 35 4.33 12.83 -10.88
CA PHE A 35 3.10 13.57 -10.64
C PHE A 35 3.38 15.06 -10.48
N THR A 36 4.46 15.43 -9.78
CA THR A 36 4.93 16.83 -9.70
C THR A 36 5.25 17.38 -11.09
N ALA A 37 5.94 16.59 -11.93
CA ALA A 37 6.23 16.99 -13.30
C ALA A 37 4.97 17.20 -14.15
N LEU A 38 3.94 16.35 -13.98
CA LEU A 38 2.63 16.51 -14.65
C LEU A 38 1.92 17.80 -14.22
N VAL A 39 1.95 18.12 -12.93
CA VAL A 39 1.34 19.36 -12.40
C VAL A 39 2.07 20.58 -12.93
N LEU A 40 3.42 20.57 -12.94
CA LEU A 40 4.23 21.67 -13.48
C LEU A 40 4.03 21.86 -15.00
N ALA A 41 3.77 20.80 -15.73
CA ALA A 41 3.46 20.85 -17.16
C ALA A 41 2.05 21.40 -17.48
N GLY A 42 1.24 21.74 -16.45
CA GLY A 42 -0.13 22.23 -16.62
C GLY A 42 -1.11 21.18 -17.14
N SER A 43 -0.76 19.89 -17.06
CA SER A 43 -1.54 18.79 -17.63
C SER A 43 -2.74 18.38 -16.75
N VAL A 44 -2.96 19.00 -15.60
CA VAL A 44 -3.91 18.55 -14.56
C VAL A 44 -5.01 19.59 -14.31
N GLY A 45 -5.58 20.17 -15.36
CA GLY A 45 -6.75 21.06 -15.25
C GLY A 45 -6.51 22.26 -14.32
N ASN A 46 -7.54 22.61 -13.52
CA ASN A 46 -7.52 23.76 -12.61
C ASN A 46 -6.85 23.50 -11.24
N PHE A 47 -6.42 22.25 -10.99
CA PHE A 47 -5.73 21.91 -9.76
C PHE A 47 -4.26 22.35 -9.84
N THR A 48 -3.83 23.14 -8.86
CA THR A 48 -2.46 23.65 -8.80
C THR A 48 -1.77 23.25 -7.52
N GLY A 49 -0.46 23.03 -7.63
CA GLY A 49 0.39 22.90 -6.48
C GLY A 49 0.28 21.61 -5.68
N PHE A 50 0.37 21.72 -4.36
CA PHE A 50 0.43 20.58 -3.44
C PHE A 50 -0.81 19.70 -3.50
N GLU A 51 -2.01 20.28 -3.53
CA GLU A 51 -3.27 19.52 -3.54
C GLU A 51 -3.42 18.67 -4.80
N ALA A 52 -2.97 19.18 -5.95
CA ALA A 52 -2.97 18.43 -7.21
C ALA A 52 -2.00 17.25 -7.15
N VAL A 53 -0.76 17.45 -6.69
CA VAL A 53 0.23 16.39 -6.55
C VAL A 53 -0.25 15.32 -5.58
N PHE A 54 -0.75 15.74 -4.42
CA PHE A 54 -1.24 14.84 -3.39
C PHE A 54 -2.49 14.07 -3.85
N GLY A 55 -3.46 14.75 -4.45
CA GLY A 55 -4.69 14.14 -4.97
C GLY A 55 -4.40 13.07 -6.03
N LEU A 56 -3.54 13.36 -7.02
CA LEU A 56 -3.10 12.39 -8.03
C LEU A 56 -2.39 11.20 -7.39
N LEU A 57 -1.55 11.45 -6.41
CA LEU A 57 -0.79 10.43 -5.74
C LEU A 57 -1.69 9.49 -4.93
N VAL A 58 -2.65 10.03 -4.20
CA VAL A 58 -3.59 9.25 -3.38
C VAL A 58 -4.55 8.46 -4.26
N THR A 59 -5.04 9.06 -5.36
CA THR A 59 -6.03 8.40 -6.22
C THR A 59 -5.41 7.45 -7.25
N MET A 60 -4.26 7.77 -7.83
CA MET A 60 -3.64 6.95 -8.88
C MET A 60 -2.41 6.19 -8.40
N GLY A 61 -1.59 6.81 -7.59
CA GLY A 61 -0.30 6.27 -7.18
C GLY A 61 -0.38 5.23 -6.09
N MET A 62 -0.98 5.58 -4.96
CA MET A 62 -1.07 4.68 -3.80
C MET A 62 -1.84 3.38 -4.09
N PRO A 63 -2.94 3.37 -4.87
CA PRO A 63 -3.67 2.13 -5.15
C PRO A 63 -2.86 1.05 -5.85
N ILE A 64 -1.84 1.44 -6.61
CA ILE A 64 -0.97 0.49 -7.31
C ILE A 64 0.25 0.16 -6.46
N MET A 65 1.00 1.18 -6.04
CA MET A 65 2.31 0.98 -5.43
C MET A 65 2.23 0.36 -4.04
N LEU A 66 1.29 0.80 -3.21
CA LEU A 66 1.22 0.35 -1.83
C LEU A 66 0.84 -1.13 -1.70
N PRO A 67 -0.28 -1.62 -2.32
CA PRO A 67 -0.63 -3.03 -2.25
C PRO A 67 0.40 -3.93 -2.93
N ALA A 68 0.96 -3.51 -4.09
CA ALA A 68 2.01 -4.27 -4.77
C ALA A 68 3.26 -4.44 -3.88
N ALA A 69 3.75 -3.35 -3.31
CA ALA A 69 4.91 -3.37 -2.43
C ALA A 69 4.67 -4.22 -1.18
N LEU A 70 3.53 -4.01 -0.49
CA LEU A 70 3.20 -4.76 0.73
C LEU A 70 2.92 -6.23 0.46
N GLY A 71 2.32 -6.58 -0.68
CA GLY A 71 2.10 -7.97 -1.05
C GLY A 71 3.40 -8.72 -1.32
N ILE A 72 4.37 -8.08 -1.99
CA ILE A 72 5.70 -8.65 -2.21
C ILE A 72 6.46 -8.79 -0.88
N ILE A 73 6.40 -7.77 -0.01
CA ILE A 73 7.00 -7.85 1.33
C ILE A 73 6.32 -8.94 2.17
N GLY A 74 4.98 -9.05 2.09
CA GLY A 74 4.22 -10.12 2.71
C GLY A 74 4.70 -11.49 2.26
N ALA A 75 4.80 -11.72 0.95
CA ALA A 75 5.37 -12.95 0.40
C ALA A 75 6.78 -13.20 0.94
N MET A 76 7.65 -12.19 0.93
CA MET A 76 9.02 -12.29 1.44
C MET A 76 9.05 -12.70 2.92
N LEU A 77 8.21 -12.12 3.78
CA LEU A 77 8.14 -12.44 5.21
C LEU A 77 7.79 -13.90 5.50
N PHE A 78 6.98 -14.51 4.63
CA PHE A 78 6.60 -15.92 4.80
C PHE A 78 7.60 -16.86 4.14
N PHE A 79 8.10 -16.56 2.94
CA PHE A 79 9.04 -17.42 2.22
C PHE A 79 10.44 -17.45 2.84
N MET A 80 10.91 -16.35 3.45
CA MET A 80 12.21 -16.32 4.14
C MET A 80 12.34 -17.42 5.22
N GLU A 81 11.24 -17.73 5.92
CA GLU A 81 11.26 -18.75 6.96
C GLU A 81 11.26 -20.17 6.38
N ARG A 82 10.67 -20.33 5.20
CA ARG A 82 10.65 -21.61 4.50
C ARG A 82 12.01 -21.95 3.89
N ASP A 83 12.58 -21.00 3.16
CA ASP A 83 13.80 -21.23 2.36
C ASP A 83 15.05 -21.45 3.23
N HIS A 84 15.03 -20.98 4.49
CA HIS A 84 16.12 -21.17 5.45
C HIS A 84 15.87 -22.31 6.45
N ASP A 85 14.91 -23.22 6.20
CA ASP A 85 14.54 -24.33 7.12
C ASP A 85 14.22 -23.88 8.56
N THR A 86 14.06 -22.57 8.77
CA THR A 86 13.81 -21.99 10.11
C THR A 86 12.42 -22.32 10.63
N LEU A 87 11.50 -22.79 9.78
CA LEU A 87 10.19 -23.29 10.19
C LEU A 87 10.29 -24.47 11.16
N LYS A 88 11.31 -25.33 11.03
CA LYS A 88 11.56 -26.44 11.97
C LYS A 88 11.97 -25.90 13.34
N ASN A 89 12.83 -24.89 13.37
CA ASN A 89 13.30 -24.25 14.60
C ASN A 89 12.19 -23.40 15.27
N LEU A 90 11.30 -22.80 14.49
CA LEU A 90 10.12 -22.07 15.02
C LEU A 90 9.11 -22.99 15.71
N ARG A 91 8.99 -24.26 15.28
CA ARG A 91 8.12 -25.26 15.93
C ARG A 91 8.62 -25.70 17.31
N VAL A 92 9.91 -25.53 17.59
CA VAL A 92 10.53 -25.86 18.89
C VAL A 92 10.37 -24.71 19.89
N LEU A 93 10.10 -23.48 19.40
CA LEU A 93 9.87 -22.33 20.27
C LEU A 93 8.46 -22.40 20.90
N PRO A 94 8.31 -22.10 22.20
CA PRO A 94 7.01 -22.07 22.88
C PRO A 94 6.18 -20.83 22.51
N VAL A 95 6.02 -20.57 21.20
CA VAL A 95 5.29 -19.43 20.67
C VAL A 95 4.15 -19.92 19.79
N SER A 96 2.92 -19.49 20.05
CA SER A 96 1.77 -19.91 19.24
C SER A 96 1.90 -19.39 17.79
N PRO A 97 1.55 -20.18 16.78
CA PRO A 97 1.59 -19.76 15.36
C PRO A 97 0.81 -18.47 15.09
N LEU A 98 -0.32 -18.28 15.78
CA LEU A 98 -1.11 -17.07 15.68
C LEU A 98 -0.32 -15.80 16.05
N LYS A 99 0.54 -15.85 17.08
CA LYS A 99 1.37 -14.70 17.46
C LYS A 99 2.40 -14.36 16.39
N ILE A 100 2.90 -15.35 15.66
CA ILE A 100 3.85 -15.13 14.56
C ILE A 100 3.13 -14.46 13.40
N VAL A 101 1.96 -14.96 13.02
CA VAL A 101 1.16 -14.38 11.93
C VAL A 101 0.73 -12.95 12.26
N THR A 102 0.23 -12.70 13.48
CA THR A 102 -0.16 -11.35 13.91
C THR A 102 1.02 -10.39 13.94
N ALA A 103 2.23 -10.87 14.32
CA ALA A 103 3.43 -10.04 14.26
C ALA A 103 3.79 -9.65 12.81
N LYS A 104 3.68 -10.58 11.85
CA LYS A 104 3.92 -10.30 10.43
C LYS A 104 2.91 -9.33 9.85
N ILE A 105 1.63 -9.50 10.17
CA ILE A 105 0.57 -8.56 9.77
C ILE A 105 0.84 -7.17 10.36
N ALA A 106 1.19 -7.07 11.64
CA ALA A 106 1.54 -5.79 12.26
C ALA A 106 2.72 -5.10 11.57
N VAL A 107 3.71 -5.87 11.12
CA VAL A 107 4.84 -5.34 10.33
C VAL A 107 4.38 -4.77 9.00
N LEU A 108 3.43 -5.42 8.30
CA LEU A 108 2.87 -4.89 7.05
C LEU A 108 2.16 -3.55 7.29
N TYR A 109 1.38 -3.42 8.37
CA TYR A 109 0.75 -2.13 8.73
C TYR A 109 1.77 -1.03 9.05
N ILE A 110 2.82 -1.36 9.80
CA ILE A 110 3.90 -0.41 10.09
C ILE A 110 4.58 0.06 8.80
N LEU A 111 4.88 -0.86 7.88
CA LEU A 111 5.48 -0.51 6.59
C LEU A 111 4.53 0.28 5.69
N GLY A 112 3.23 -0.04 5.70
CA GLY A 112 2.22 0.75 5.00
C GLY A 112 2.16 2.19 5.49
N LEU A 113 2.22 2.42 6.80
CA LEU A 113 2.28 3.75 7.39
C LEU A 113 3.60 4.47 7.04
N VAL A 114 4.74 3.78 7.09
CA VAL A 114 6.03 4.34 6.68
C VAL A 114 6.00 4.76 5.21
N PHE A 115 5.40 3.94 4.35
CA PHE A 115 5.22 4.26 2.93
C PHE A 115 4.35 5.52 2.75
N ALA A 116 3.20 5.61 3.43
CA ALA A 116 2.31 6.76 3.36
C ALA A 116 2.99 8.05 3.83
N LEU A 117 3.74 8.00 4.92
CA LEU A 117 4.50 9.15 5.42
C LEU A 117 5.61 9.56 4.45
N ALA A 118 6.32 8.60 3.85
CA ALA A 118 7.35 8.88 2.85
C ALA A 118 6.76 9.56 1.60
N THR A 119 5.64 9.04 1.08
CA THR A 119 4.94 9.63 -0.05
C THR A 119 4.37 11.02 0.26
N MET A 120 3.86 11.21 1.48
CA MET A 120 3.38 12.51 1.94
C MET A 120 4.51 13.56 1.99
N LEU A 121 5.65 13.22 2.60
CA LEU A 121 6.81 14.09 2.66
C LEU A 121 7.31 14.48 1.25
N SER A 122 7.33 13.52 0.34
CA SER A 122 7.76 13.77 -1.04
C SER A 122 6.74 14.61 -1.82
N SER A 123 5.43 14.42 -1.60
CA SER A 123 4.40 15.27 -2.22
C SER A 123 4.42 16.71 -1.71
N MET A 124 4.76 16.90 -0.43
CA MET A 124 5.01 18.24 0.13
C MET A 124 6.18 18.94 -0.57
N ALA A 125 7.29 18.21 -0.74
CA ALA A 125 8.45 18.74 -1.47
C ALA A 125 8.07 19.08 -2.92
N GLY A 126 7.31 18.23 -3.59
CA GLY A 126 6.79 18.46 -4.95
C GLY A 126 5.87 19.68 -5.04
N GLY A 127 4.97 19.86 -4.07
CA GLY A 127 4.09 21.03 -3.98
C GLY A 127 4.85 22.32 -3.78
N LEU A 128 5.85 22.34 -2.91
CA LEU A 128 6.72 23.51 -2.69
C LEU A 128 7.51 23.88 -3.96
N ILE A 129 8.03 22.89 -4.69
CA ILE A 129 8.70 23.11 -5.99
C ILE A 129 7.71 23.69 -7.01
N ALA A 130 6.44 23.28 -6.97
CA ALA A 130 5.38 23.85 -7.80
C ALA A 130 4.93 25.28 -7.37
N GLY A 131 5.54 25.84 -6.31
CA GLY A 131 5.26 27.20 -5.85
C GLY A 131 3.95 27.36 -5.08
N SER A 132 3.39 26.27 -4.57
CA SER A 132 2.13 26.31 -3.81
C SER A 132 2.36 26.36 -2.30
N GLU A 133 1.43 26.99 -1.60
CA GLU A 133 1.33 26.90 -0.15
C GLU A 133 0.85 25.50 0.27
N LEU A 134 1.29 25.05 1.45
CA LEU A 134 0.87 23.78 2.04
C LEU A 134 -0.44 24.01 2.81
N SER A 135 -1.56 23.79 2.14
CA SER A 135 -2.91 23.91 2.74
C SER A 135 -3.35 22.58 3.37
N ASN A 136 -4.26 22.66 4.33
CA ASN A 136 -5.01 21.51 4.91
C ASN A 136 -4.14 20.31 5.35
N MET A 137 -2.92 20.55 5.85
CA MET A 137 -1.94 19.51 6.17
C MET A 137 -2.46 18.42 7.12
N GLY A 138 -3.24 18.83 8.14
CA GLY A 138 -3.79 17.88 9.11
C GLY A 138 -4.77 16.88 8.48
N GLU A 139 -5.61 17.36 7.59
CA GLU A 139 -6.59 16.57 6.85
C GLU A 139 -5.89 15.64 5.84
N ASN A 140 -4.95 16.16 5.08
CA ASN A 140 -4.18 15.39 4.11
C ASN A 140 -3.34 14.28 4.75
N ILE A 141 -2.75 14.51 5.94
CA ILE A 141 -2.10 13.46 6.72
C ILE A 141 -3.12 12.40 7.15
N GLY A 142 -4.30 12.82 7.60
CA GLY A 142 -5.40 11.91 7.94
C GLY A 142 -5.80 11.03 6.77
N ILE A 143 -6.03 11.62 5.60
CA ILE A 143 -6.36 10.90 4.35
C ILE A 143 -5.25 9.91 3.99
N ALA A 144 -3.97 10.33 4.03
CA ALA A 144 -2.84 9.45 3.72
C ALA A 144 -2.76 8.24 4.66
N VAL A 145 -2.92 8.46 5.97
CA VAL A 145 -2.88 7.40 6.99
C VAL A 145 -4.04 6.42 6.81
N ILE A 146 -5.27 6.92 6.65
CA ILE A 146 -6.45 6.07 6.46
C ILE A 146 -6.33 5.28 5.17
N THR A 147 -5.91 5.92 4.07
CA THR A 147 -5.66 5.27 2.78
C THR A 147 -4.64 4.13 2.93
N ALA A 148 -3.53 4.37 3.65
CA ALA A 148 -2.52 3.34 3.89
C ALA A 148 -3.07 2.15 4.67
N LEU A 149 -3.87 2.38 5.70
CA LEU A 149 -4.51 1.32 6.49
C LEU A 149 -5.48 0.51 5.64
N LEU A 150 -6.29 1.16 4.83
CA LEU A 150 -7.28 0.52 3.95
C LEU A 150 -6.59 -0.35 2.88
N TYR A 151 -5.58 0.18 2.16
CA TYR A 151 -4.85 -0.61 1.16
C TYR A 151 -3.99 -1.71 1.79
N THR A 152 -3.45 -1.52 2.99
CA THR A 152 -2.79 -2.61 3.73
C THR A 152 -3.78 -3.72 4.06
N THR A 153 -5.02 -3.37 4.44
CA THR A 153 -6.07 -4.36 4.69
C THR A 153 -6.47 -5.08 3.39
N SER A 154 -6.56 -4.35 2.28
CA SER A 154 -6.96 -4.90 0.97
C SER A 154 -6.01 -5.99 0.46
N ILE A 155 -4.74 -5.94 0.78
CA ILE A 155 -3.75 -6.93 0.33
C ILE A 155 -3.70 -8.19 1.22
N LEU A 156 -4.25 -8.17 2.43
CA LEU A 156 -4.20 -9.31 3.35
C LEU A 156 -4.81 -10.60 2.77
N PRO A 157 -5.96 -10.60 2.07
CA PRO A 157 -6.49 -11.81 1.44
C PRO A 157 -5.50 -12.45 0.46
N VAL A 158 -4.77 -11.64 -0.31
CA VAL A 158 -3.74 -12.13 -1.25
C VAL A 158 -2.55 -12.72 -0.49
N VAL A 159 -2.10 -12.07 0.58
CA VAL A 159 -1.03 -12.60 1.43
C VAL A 159 -1.45 -13.95 2.03
N ILE A 160 -2.69 -14.09 2.48
CA ILE A 160 -3.23 -15.36 3.00
C ILE A 160 -3.25 -16.43 1.88
N ALA A 161 -3.70 -16.08 0.67
CA ALA A 161 -3.69 -16.97 -0.48
C ALA A 161 -2.28 -17.43 -0.85
N ILE A 162 -1.30 -16.51 -0.87
CA ILE A 162 0.11 -16.79 -1.13
C ILE A 162 0.65 -17.84 -0.13
N VAL A 163 0.35 -17.66 1.15
CA VAL A 163 0.75 -18.61 2.20
C VAL A 163 0.05 -19.96 2.03
N GLY A 164 -1.24 -19.94 1.68
CA GLY A 164 -2.04 -21.17 1.46
C GLY A 164 -1.58 -21.97 0.26
N PHE A 165 -1.32 -21.32 -0.87
CA PHE A 165 -0.85 -22.00 -2.10
C PHE A 165 0.58 -22.55 -1.95
N ASN A 166 1.39 -21.95 -1.09
CA ASN A 166 2.75 -22.39 -0.75
C ASN A 166 3.62 -22.78 -1.97
N ARG A 167 3.45 -22.03 -3.07
CA ARG A 167 4.17 -22.23 -4.35
C ARG A 167 5.55 -21.57 -4.31
N SER A 168 6.05 -21.05 -5.42
CA SER A 168 7.32 -20.32 -5.49
C SER A 168 7.17 -18.85 -5.13
N TYR A 169 8.27 -18.21 -4.72
CA TYR A 169 8.32 -16.77 -4.47
C TYR A 169 7.92 -15.95 -5.72
N ILE A 170 8.37 -16.40 -6.92
CA ILE A 170 8.03 -15.75 -8.20
C ILE A 170 6.52 -15.80 -8.45
N PHE A 171 5.88 -16.94 -8.20
CA PHE A 171 4.43 -17.07 -8.32
C PHE A 171 3.69 -16.08 -7.41
N SER A 172 4.20 -15.86 -6.21
CA SER A 172 3.62 -14.92 -5.25
C SER A 172 3.72 -13.46 -5.72
N ILE A 173 4.84 -13.08 -6.35
CA ILE A 173 5.00 -11.76 -6.95
C ILE A 173 3.99 -11.55 -8.09
N ILE A 174 3.88 -12.53 -9.00
CA ILE A 174 2.96 -12.47 -10.13
C ILE A 174 1.51 -12.37 -9.64
N LEU A 175 1.12 -13.20 -8.67
CA LEU A 175 -0.22 -13.17 -8.09
C LEU A 175 -0.54 -11.82 -7.44
N THR A 176 0.41 -11.26 -6.68
CA THR A 176 0.25 -9.94 -6.05
C THR A 176 0.06 -8.85 -7.10
N PHE A 177 0.91 -8.85 -8.12
CA PHE A 177 0.84 -7.85 -9.19
C PHE A 177 -0.46 -7.96 -9.97
N PHE A 178 -0.86 -9.17 -10.34
CA PHE A 178 -2.12 -9.42 -11.04
C PHE A 178 -3.33 -8.96 -10.23
N TYR A 179 -3.38 -9.30 -8.93
CA TYR A 179 -4.45 -8.85 -8.05
C TYR A 179 -4.49 -7.32 -7.96
N THR A 180 -3.34 -6.68 -7.72
CA THR A 180 -3.27 -5.22 -7.57
C THR A 180 -3.73 -4.51 -8.86
N MET A 181 -3.30 -4.99 -10.03
CA MET A 181 -3.70 -4.43 -11.32
C MET A 181 -5.19 -4.64 -11.58
N PHE A 182 -5.70 -5.83 -11.28
CA PHE A 182 -7.12 -6.14 -11.45
C PHE A 182 -8.00 -5.28 -10.53
N ASP A 183 -7.64 -5.16 -9.25
CA ASP A 183 -8.36 -4.34 -8.27
C ASP A 183 -8.35 -2.86 -8.66
N TYR A 184 -7.19 -2.36 -9.14
CA TYR A 184 -7.04 -1.01 -9.66
C TYR A 184 -7.90 -0.76 -10.91
N MET A 185 -7.88 -1.69 -11.87
CA MET A 185 -8.70 -1.58 -13.08
C MET A 185 -10.20 -1.54 -12.76
N LEU A 186 -10.64 -2.28 -11.77
CA LEU A 186 -12.03 -2.24 -11.30
C LEU A 186 -12.38 -0.90 -10.64
N ALA A 187 -11.46 -0.28 -9.92
CA ALA A 187 -11.68 1.04 -9.32
C ALA A 187 -11.98 2.09 -10.39
N TYR A 188 -11.22 2.10 -11.49
CA TYR A 188 -11.42 3.04 -12.59
C TYR A 188 -12.49 2.58 -13.59
N GLY A 189 -12.57 1.29 -13.91
CA GLY A 189 -13.56 0.72 -14.82
C GLY A 189 -14.98 0.83 -14.28
N GLY A 190 -15.16 0.76 -12.97
CA GLY A 190 -16.44 0.94 -12.28
C GLY A 190 -17.08 2.31 -12.49
N MET A 191 -16.30 3.33 -12.85
CA MET A 191 -16.82 4.65 -13.24
C MET A 191 -17.57 4.61 -14.60
N PHE A 192 -17.20 3.67 -15.48
CA PHE A 192 -17.75 3.57 -16.84
C PHE A 192 -18.80 2.46 -17.01
N ALA A 193 -18.86 1.48 -16.11
CA ALA A 193 -19.67 0.27 -16.23
C ALA A 193 -20.87 0.27 -15.27
N THR A 194 -21.82 1.20 -15.44
CA THR A 194 -22.98 1.32 -14.54
C THR A 194 -24.12 0.34 -14.82
N THR A 195 -24.12 -0.35 -15.95
CA THR A 195 -25.25 -1.18 -16.42
C THR A 195 -25.07 -2.68 -16.23
N ASP A 196 -23.84 -3.18 -16.17
CA ASP A 196 -23.59 -4.62 -16.04
C ASP A 196 -23.68 -5.09 -14.57
N PRO A 197 -24.61 -6.03 -14.24
CA PRO A 197 -24.79 -6.51 -12.86
C PRO A 197 -23.54 -7.21 -12.29
N VAL A 198 -22.75 -7.88 -13.13
CA VAL A 198 -21.50 -8.54 -12.69
C VAL A 198 -20.45 -7.52 -12.29
N MET A 199 -20.25 -6.49 -13.10
CA MET A 199 -19.31 -5.39 -12.79
C MET A 199 -19.73 -4.63 -11.54
N LYS A 200 -21.04 -4.37 -11.37
CA LYS A 200 -21.59 -3.75 -10.17
C LYS A 200 -21.34 -4.58 -8.91
N LEU A 201 -21.45 -5.91 -9.01
CA LEU A 201 -21.13 -6.81 -7.90
C LEU A 201 -19.63 -6.76 -7.56
N LEU A 202 -18.77 -6.88 -8.56
CA LEU A 202 -17.31 -6.84 -8.38
C LEU A 202 -16.83 -5.53 -7.76
N THR A 203 -17.32 -4.38 -8.25
CA THR A 203 -16.95 -3.06 -7.70
C THR A 203 -17.48 -2.80 -6.29
N ASN A 204 -18.45 -3.59 -5.82
CA ASN A 204 -18.95 -3.50 -4.45
C ASN A 204 -18.26 -4.48 -3.48
N ILE A 205 -17.59 -5.52 -3.99
CA ILE A 205 -16.90 -6.52 -3.16
C ILE A 205 -15.40 -6.19 -3.09
N MET A 206 -14.81 -5.72 -4.19
CA MET A 206 -13.38 -5.45 -4.27
C MET A 206 -13.00 -4.19 -3.49
N PRO A 207 -11.87 -4.21 -2.76
CA PRO A 207 -11.53 -3.11 -1.84
C PRO A 207 -11.13 -1.83 -2.55
N ALA A 208 -10.38 -1.86 -3.66
CA ALA A 208 -9.92 -0.63 -4.30
C ALA A 208 -11.06 0.25 -4.84
N PRO A 209 -12.14 -0.27 -5.49
CA PRO A 209 -13.29 0.53 -5.86
C PRO A 209 -14.00 1.20 -4.67
N ILE A 210 -14.06 0.52 -3.52
CA ILE A 210 -14.68 1.06 -2.30
C ILE A 210 -13.83 2.20 -1.75
N ILE A 211 -12.51 1.98 -1.65
CA ILE A 211 -11.55 2.98 -1.18
C ILE A 211 -11.55 4.20 -2.11
N TYR A 212 -11.57 3.98 -3.42
CA TYR A 212 -11.61 5.05 -4.42
C TYR A 212 -12.86 5.92 -4.29
N ARG A 213 -14.05 5.31 -4.11
CA ARG A 213 -15.29 6.06 -3.89
C ARG A 213 -15.24 6.90 -2.62
N TRP A 214 -14.66 6.37 -1.54
CA TRP A 214 -14.44 7.12 -0.32
C TRP A 214 -13.47 8.29 -0.53
N GLN A 215 -12.36 8.08 -1.22
CA GLN A 215 -11.42 9.16 -1.57
C GLN A 215 -12.10 10.24 -2.42
N ALA A 216 -12.85 9.84 -3.44
CA ALA A 216 -13.56 10.78 -4.30
C ALA A 216 -14.57 11.66 -3.53
N SER A 217 -15.26 11.10 -2.51
CA SER A 217 -16.16 11.89 -1.66
C SER A 217 -15.39 12.93 -0.82
N MET A 218 -14.22 12.57 -0.27
CA MET A 218 -13.39 13.50 0.51
C MET A 218 -12.89 14.68 -0.33
N PHE A 219 -12.44 14.42 -1.56
CA PHE A 219 -11.97 15.49 -2.46
C PHE A 219 -13.12 16.33 -3.06
N ALA A 220 -14.33 15.78 -3.14
CA ALA A 220 -15.50 16.54 -3.60
C ALA A 220 -16.06 17.51 -2.54
N GLU A 221 -15.87 17.21 -1.26
CA GLU A 221 -16.28 18.10 -0.13
C GLU A 221 -15.26 19.21 0.14
N ALA A 222 -14.01 19.04 -0.30
CA ALA A 222 -12.93 19.99 -0.09
C ALA A 222 -12.83 21.09 -1.18
N GLY A 223 -13.55 21.00 -2.30
CA GLY A 223 -13.58 21.95 -3.42
C GLY A 223 -14.90 22.67 -3.52
#